data_ad1d6e298019d06b94a72a21f2d90aa9
#
_entry.id   ad1d6e298019d06b94a72a21f2d90aa9
#
_cell.length_a   1.000
_cell.length_b   1.000
_cell.length_c   1.000
_cell.angle_alpha   90.00
_cell.angle_beta   90.00
_cell.angle_gamma   90.00
#
_symmetry.space_group_name_H-M   'P 1'
#
loop_
_entity.id
_entity.type
_entity.pdbx_description
1 polymer ?
#
loop_
_entity_poly.entity_id
_entity_poly.type
_entity_poly.pdbx_seq_one_letter_code
_entity_poly.pdbx_strand_id
1 'polypeptide(L)'
;MKLYILIQQLLRRKFVQYFVLFFILISIIAVIASSFEEMATYKVLLFGITYVSSFIFLIEYTARIVSAPALYPGMKTAKARLKYTFSFYGFVDFVAVLPCVLTYAYWDTEVVHVIILPYIFIIFKLIRHSRSFRIIGMALASVREELETAYTASFITICFSAILMYYIERNAQPEVFKNIGDGIWWAIITFATVGYGDIYPITFLGKLLGCIICLVGVTMVAIPIGIISSSFINIVQKKEQREREDRTREKRKTQGFGKFLLDH
;
A
#
# COMPACT_ATOMS: atom_id res chain seq x y z
N MET A 1 -27.14 8.51 17.38
CA MET A 1 -26.12 7.50 17.71
C MET A 1 -26.44 6.12 17.14
N LYS A 2 -27.65 5.55 17.38
CA LYS A 2 -28.04 4.22 16.87
C LYS A 2 -27.90 4.05 15.34
N LEU A 3 -28.30 5.05 14.55
CA LEU A 3 -28.18 5.00 13.07
C LEU A 3 -26.74 4.89 12.60
N TYR A 4 -25.81 5.64 13.18
CA TYR A 4 -24.38 5.58 12.80
C TYR A 4 -23.76 4.21 13.07
N ILE A 5 -24.14 3.60 14.21
CA ILE A 5 -23.70 2.24 14.57
C ILE A 5 -24.29 1.21 13.59
N LEU A 6 -25.56 1.35 13.20
CA LEU A 6 -26.21 0.46 12.25
C LEU A 6 -25.53 0.50 10.88
N ILE A 7 -25.26 1.70 10.34
CA ILE A 7 -24.54 1.87 9.08
C ILE A 7 -23.14 1.23 9.17
N GLN A 8 -22.44 1.45 10.27
CA GLN A 8 -21.10 0.86 10.48
C GLN A 8 -21.14 -0.68 10.56
N GLN A 9 -22.17 -1.24 11.19
CA GLN A 9 -22.39 -2.68 11.24
C GLN A 9 -22.71 -3.25 9.85
N LEU A 10 -23.53 -2.54 9.05
CA LEU A 10 -23.85 -2.92 7.67
C LEU A 10 -22.59 -2.95 6.80
N LEU A 11 -21.75 -1.91 6.86
CA LEU A 11 -20.48 -1.84 6.13
C LEU A 11 -19.47 -2.93 6.55
N ARG A 12 -19.62 -3.49 7.76
CA ARG A 12 -18.79 -4.60 8.25
C ARG A 12 -19.31 -5.98 7.89
N ARG A 13 -20.54 -6.10 7.36
CA ARG A 13 -21.07 -7.40 6.93
C ARG A 13 -20.23 -7.98 5.80
N LYS A 14 -19.91 -9.26 5.88
CA LYS A 14 -19.08 -9.97 4.88
C LYS A 14 -19.64 -9.79 3.46
N PHE A 15 -20.95 -9.87 3.29
CA PHE A 15 -21.60 -9.66 1.99
C PHE A 15 -21.26 -8.31 1.37
N VAL A 16 -21.38 -7.21 2.13
CA VAL A 16 -21.05 -5.85 1.64
C VAL A 16 -19.56 -5.74 1.31
N GLN A 17 -18.71 -6.35 2.13
CA GLN A 17 -17.27 -6.35 1.88
C GLN A 17 -16.91 -7.11 0.59
N TYR A 18 -17.48 -8.29 0.34
CA TYR A 18 -17.28 -9.05 -0.89
C TYR A 18 -17.86 -8.34 -2.11
N PHE A 19 -19.02 -7.68 -1.95
CA PHE A 19 -19.62 -6.88 -3.01
C PHE A 19 -18.71 -5.72 -3.43
N VAL A 20 -18.21 -4.95 -2.49
CA VAL A 20 -17.25 -3.86 -2.78
C VAL A 20 -15.96 -4.42 -3.37
N LEU A 21 -15.44 -5.53 -2.85
CA LEU A 21 -14.25 -6.20 -3.37
C LEU A 21 -14.42 -6.62 -4.84
N PHE A 22 -15.58 -7.17 -5.19
CA PHE A 22 -15.89 -7.52 -6.58
C PHE A 22 -15.79 -6.30 -7.51
N PHE A 23 -16.38 -5.15 -7.10
CA PHE A 23 -16.30 -3.93 -7.91
C PHE A 23 -14.90 -3.32 -7.94
N ILE A 24 -14.09 -3.48 -6.91
CA ILE A 24 -12.67 -3.12 -6.95
C ILE A 24 -11.93 -3.96 -8.00
N LEU A 25 -12.10 -5.28 -7.98
CA LEU A 25 -11.39 -6.17 -8.91
C LEU A 25 -11.84 -5.95 -10.35
N ILE A 26 -13.14 -5.87 -10.61
CA ILE A 26 -13.64 -5.68 -11.98
C ILE A 26 -13.24 -4.32 -12.56
N SER A 27 -13.19 -3.26 -11.74
CA SER A 27 -12.73 -1.95 -12.18
C SER A 27 -11.25 -1.93 -12.51
N ILE A 28 -10.40 -2.63 -11.73
CA ILE A 28 -8.97 -2.78 -12.04
C ILE A 28 -8.79 -3.53 -13.37
N ILE A 29 -9.51 -4.64 -13.55
CA ILE A 29 -9.46 -5.42 -14.80
C ILE A 29 -9.93 -4.56 -15.99
N ALA A 30 -11.01 -3.80 -15.83
CA ALA A 30 -11.52 -2.93 -16.89
C ALA A 30 -10.52 -1.84 -17.28
N VAL A 31 -9.81 -1.23 -16.29
CA VAL A 31 -8.76 -0.23 -16.57
C VAL A 31 -7.57 -0.88 -17.28
N ILE A 32 -7.12 -2.06 -16.85
CA ILE A 32 -6.05 -2.76 -17.54
C ILE A 32 -6.47 -3.11 -18.98
N ALA A 33 -7.67 -3.68 -19.16
CA ALA A 33 -8.20 -4.03 -20.48
C ALA A 33 -8.31 -2.81 -21.40
N SER A 34 -8.68 -1.63 -20.87
CA SER A 34 -8.80 -0.40 -21.66
C SER A 34 -7.47 0.10 -22.24
N SER A 35 -6.33 -0.37 -21.72
CA SER A 35 -5.00 -0.02 -22.24
C SER A 35 -4.60 -0.78 -23.51
N PHE A 36 -5.31 -1.88 -23.85
CA PHE A 36 -5.03 -2.68 -25.04
C PHE A 36 -5.78 -2.13 -26.25
N GLU A 37 -5.08 -1.94 -27.37
CA GLU A 37 -5.68 -1.46 -28.63
C GLU A 37 -6.75 -2.42 -29.16
N GLU A 38 -6.56 -3.71 -28.98
CA GLU A 38 -7.51 -4.77 -29.38
C GLU A 38 -8.87 -4.63 -28.68
N MET A 39 -8.90 -4.02 -27.50
CA MET A 39 -10.11 -3.75 -26.72
C MET A 39 -10.78 -2.41 -27.06
N ALA A 40 -10.31 -1.71 -28.11
CA ALA A 40 -10.84 -0.41 -28.51
C ALA A 40 -12.35 -0.44 -28.80
N THR A 41 -12.86 -1.53 -29.39
CA THR A 41 -14.29 -1.75 -29.65
C THR A 41 -15.13 -1.78 -28.38
N TYR A 42 -14.55 -2.21 -27.25
CA TYR A 42 -15.23 -2.37 -25.97
C TYR A 42 -14.99 -1.20 -25.01
N LYS A 43 -14.34 -0.11 -25.45
CA LYS A 43 -14.03 1.04 -24.59
C LYS A 43 -15.25 1.58 -23.84
N VAL A 44 -16.38 1.74 -24.51
CA VAL A 44 -17.61 2.24 -23.89
C VAL A 44 -18.09 1.34 -22.74
N LEU A 45 -18.04 0.01 -22.95
CA LEU A 45 -18.39 -0.97 -21.93
C LEU A 45 -17.43 -0.90 -20.73
N LEU A 46 -16.12 -0.86 -21.00
CA LEU A 46 -15.08 -0.77 -19.96
C LEU A 46 -15.21 0.51 -19.14
N PHE A 47 -15.44 1.65 -19.78
CA PHE A 47 -15.74 2.91 -19.09
C PHE A 47 -17.05 2.83 -18.30
N GLY A 48 -18.07 2.19 -18.82
CA GLY A 48 -19.33 1.95 -18.09
C GLY A 48 -19.10 1.16 -16.80
N ILE A 49 -18.31 0.10 -16.84
CA ILE A 49 -17.93 -0.70 -15.65
C ILE A 49 -17.21 0.17 -14.62
N THR A 50 -16.22 0.96 -15.06
CA THR A 50 -15.46 1.83 -14.15
C THR A 50 -16.34 2.92 -13.54
N TYR A 51 -17.25 3.50 -14.33
CA TYR A 51 -18.19 4.50 -13.86
C TYR A 51 -19.16 3.94 -12.80
N VAL A 52 -19.78 2.80 -13.07
CA VAL A 52 -20.68 2.12 -12.12
C VAL A 52 -19.94 1.76 -10.83
N SER A 53 -18.71 1.25 -10.95
CA SER A 53 -17.87 0.93 -9.78
C SER A 53 -17.58 2.17 -8.94
N SER A 54 -17.22 3.30 -9.57
CA SER A 54 -16.95 4.56 -8.88
C SER A 54 -18.19 5.14 -8.22
N PHE A 55 -19.38 4.96 -8.82
CA PHE A 55 -20.65 5.34 -8.20
C PHE A 55 -20.95 4.51 -6.94
N ILE A 56 -20.65 3.21 -6.96
CA ILE A 56 -20.77 2.34 -5.78
C ILE A 56 -19.79 2.79 -4.69
N PHE A 57 -18.55 3.17 -5.08
CA PHE A 57 -17.56 3.71 -4.14
C PHE A 57 -17.99 5.05 -3.54
N LEU A 58 -18.70 5.88 -4.30
CA LEU A 58 -19.29 7.12 -3.78
C LEU A 58 -20.34 6.82 -2.70
N ILE A 59 -21.23 5.84 -2.92
CA ILE A 59 -22.20 5.43 -1.92
C ILE A 59 -21.49 4.90 -0.68
N GLU A 60 -20.48 4.05 -0.84
CA GLU A 60 -19.68 3.53 0.27
C GLU A 60 -18.99 4.65 1.04
N TYR A 61 -18.34 5.58 0.35
CA TYR A 61 -17.62 6.71 0.96
C TYR A 61 -18.56 7.62 1.76
N THR A 62 -19.70 7.98 1.18
CA THR A 62 -20.71 8.80 1.89
C THR A 62 -21.25 8.09 3.13
N ALA A 63 -21.54 6.78 3.04
CA ALA A 63 -21.96 5.97 4.18
C ALA A 63 -20.89 5.94 5.30
N ARG A 64 -19.61 5.90 4.94
CA ARG A 64 -18.48 5.93 5.88
C ARG A 64 -18.31 7.30 6.55
N ILE A 65 -18.42 8.40 5.79
CA ILE A 65 -18.39 9.77 6.36
C ILE A 65 -19.56 9.96 7.32
N VAL A 66 -20.76 9.54 6.94
CA VAL A 66 -21.95 9.65 7.80
C VAL A 66 -21.77 8.85 9.09
N SER A 67 -21.21 7.63 9.00
CA SER A 67 -20.98 6.75 10.14
C SER A 67 -19.70 7.02 10.94
N ALA A 68 -18.87 7.97 10.53
CA ALA A 68 -17.60 8.32 11.20
C ALA A 68 -17.71 8.61 12.71
N PRO A 69 -18.81 9.22 13.24
CA PRO A 69 -18.98 9.39 14.69
C PRO A 69 -19.01 8.07 15.47
N ALA A 70 -19.37 6.95 14.84
CA ALA A 70 -19.30 5.64 15.49
C ALA A 70 -17.87 5.08 15.58
N LEU A 71 -16.95 5.58 14.74
CA LEU A 71 -15.50 5.22 14.78
C LEU A 71 -14.72 6.03 15.80
N TYR A 72 -15.18 7.26 16.11
CA TYR A 72 -14.52 8.20 17.01
C TYR A 72 -15.46 8.61 18.15
N PRO A 73 -15.76 7.70 19.10
CA PRO A 73 -16.63 8.00 20.21
C PRO A 73 -16.03 9.15 21.08
N GLY A 74 -16.90 10.06 21.53
CA GLY A 74 -16.47 11.22 22.32
C GLY A 74 -16.10 12.48 21.51
N MET A 75 -16.04 12.42 20.18
CA MET A 75 -15.81 13.60 19.33
C MET A 75 -17.14 14.20 18.84
N LYS A 76 -17.17 15.53 18.64
CA LYS A 76 -18.27 16.20 17.93
C LYS A 76 -18.40 15.62 16.53
N THR A 77 -19.66 15.42 16.05
CA THR A 77 -19.98 14.78 14.76
C THR A 77 -19.19 15.36 13.57
N ALA A 78 -19.10 16.68 13.48
CA ALA A 78 -18.37 17.35 12.41
C ALA A 78 -16.85 17.04 12.47
N LYS A 79 -16.25 17.09 13.69
CA LYS A 79 -14.83 16.79 13.90
C LYS A 79 -14.50 15.32 13.58
N ALA A 80 -15.40 14.39 13.92
CA ALA A 80 -15.24 12.97 13.60
C ALA A 80 -15.28 12.71 12.09
N ARG A 81 -16.19 13.37 11.36
CA ARG A 81 -16.28 13.30 9.89
C ARG A 81 -15.04 13.87 9.23
N LEU A 82 -14.60 15.05 9.65
CA LEU A 82 -13.39 15.69 9.12
C LEU A 82 -12.15 14.81 9.37
N LYS A 83 -12.02 14.25 10.57
CA LYS A 83 -10.92 13.34 10.91
C LYS A 83 -10.92 12.09 10.02
N TYR A 84 -12.10 11.54 9.69
CA TYR A 84 -12.19 10.41 8.78
C TYR A 84 -11.78 10.80 7.36
N THR A 85 -12.29 11.92 6.82
CA THR A 85 -11.99 12.41 5.46
C THR A 85 -10.48 12.61 5.27
N PHE A 86 -9.78 13.18 6.25
CA PHE A 86 -8.32 13.39 6.20
C PHE A 86 -7.51 12.19 6.71
N SER A 87 -8.13 11.07 7.04
CA SER A 87 -7.41 9.82 7.32
C SER A 87 -6.93 9.17 6.02
N PHE A 88 -5.89 8.33 6.12
CA PHE A 88 -5.40 7.56 4.97
C PHE A 88 -6.54 6.81 4.24
N TYR A 89 -7.41 6.15 5.00
CA TYR A 89 -8.54 5.43 4.40
C TYR A 89 -9.59 6.36 3.78
N GLY A 90 -9.85 7.52 4.39
CA GLY A 90 -10.76 8.52 3.84
C GLY A 90 -10.22 9.13 2.55
N PHE A 91 -8.91 9.38 2.48
CA PHE A 91 -8.23 9.86 1.28
C PHE A 91 -8.31 8.82 0.14
N VAL A 92 -8.02 7.55 0.42
CA VAL A 92 -8.13 6.47 -0.57
C VAL A 92 -9.57 6.31 -1.09
N ASP A 93 -10.57 6.38 -0.19
CA ASP A 93 -11.97 6.33 -0.58
C ASP A 93 -12.37 7.53 -1.44
N PHE A 94 -11.89 8.74 -1.12
CA PHE A 94 -12.12 9.97 -1.90
C PHE A 94 -11.53 9.85 -3.31
N VAL A 95 -10.26 9.46 -3.42
CA VAL A 95 -9.59 9.32 -4.72
C VAL A 95 -10.27 8.26 -5.59
N ALA A 96 -10.80 7.18 -5.01
CA ALA A 96 -11.56 6.17 -5.74
C ALA A 96 -12.88 6.69 -6.33
N VAL A 97 -13.40 7.81 -5.83
CA VAL A 97 -14.62 8.47 -6.35
C VAL A 97 -14.29 9.49 -7.46
N LEU A 98 -13.07 10.03 -7.48
CA LEU A 98 -12.68 11.05 -8.47
C LEU A 98 -12.99 10.68 -9.93
N PRO A 99 -12.77 9.44 -10.39
CA PRO A 99 -13.08 9.08 -11.76
C PRO A 99 -14.55 9.29 -12.12
N CYS A 100 -15.49 9.04 -11.20
CA CYS A 100 -16.92 9.28 -11.44
C CYS A 100 -17.20 10.78 -11.72
N VAL A 101 -16.60 11.65 -10.92
CA VAL A 101 -16.78 13.11 -11.03
C VAL A 101 -16.09 13.66 -12.28
N LEU A 102 -14.86 13.23 -12.53
CA LEU A 102 -14.06 13.70 -13.66
C LEU A 102 -14.62 13.22 -15.00
N THR A 103 -15.06 11.97 -15.10
CA THR A 103 -15.69 11.43 -16.32
C THR A 103 -16.97 12.20 -16.67
N TYR A 104 -17.78 12.56 -15.66
CA TYR A 104 -18.98 13.38 -15.89
C TYR A 104 -18.65 14.79 -16.41
N ALA A 105 -17.55 15.39 -15.88
CA ALA A 105 -17.15 16.76 -16.23
C ALA A 105 -16.43 16.87 -17.58
N TYR A 106 -15.74 15.79 -18.02
CA TYR A 106 -14.81 15.85 -19.16
C TYR A 106 -15.01 14.70 -20.18
N TRP A 107 -16.25 14.24 -20.37
CA TRP A 107 -16.58 13.09 -21.23
C TRP A 107 -16.07 13.22 -22.68
N ASP A 108 -16.02 14.44 -23.23
CA ASP A 108 -15.67 14.72 -24.64
C ASP A 108 -14.19 15.14 -24.85
N THR A 109 -13.33 15.07 -23.83
CA THR A 109 -11.98 15.61 -23.96
C THR A 109 -10.93 14.48 -23.92
N GLU A 110 -9.77 14.70 -24.58
CA GLU A 110 -8.60 13.83 -24.51
C GLU A 110 -8.06 13.64 -23.06
N VAL A 111 -8.53 14.47 -22.14
CA VAL A 111 -8.25 14.39 -20.69
C VAL A 111 -8.76 13.08 -20.05
N VAL A 112 -9.64 12.33 -20.73
CA VAL A 112 -10.13 11.01 -20.28
C VAL A 112 -8.98 10.06 -19.91
N HIS A 113 -7.84 10.13 -20.60
CA HIS A 113 -6.66 9.30 -20.27
C HIS A 113 -6.04 9.67 -18.90
N VAL A 114 -6.12 10.93 -18.47
CA VAL A 114 -5.64 11.40 -17.16
C VAL A 114 -6.56 10.91 -16.03
N ILE A 115 -7.84 10.68 -16.34
CA ILE A 115 -8.84 10.17 -15.38
C ILE A 115 -8.50 8.73 -14.92
N ILE A 116 -7.69 8.00 -15.68
CA ILE A 116 -7.25 6.65 -15.32
C ILE A 116 -6.26 6.67 -14.14
N LEU A 117 -5.47 7.72 -13.95
CA LEU A 117 -4.49 7.79 -12.87
C LEU A 117 -5.09 7.59 -11.46
N PRO A 118 -6.24 8.19 -11.09
CA PRO A 118 -6.88 7.91 -9.81
C PRO A 118 -7.26 6.45 -9.60
N TYR A 119 -7.47 5.65 -10.67
CA TYR A 119 -7.78 4.22 -10.53
C TYR A 119 -6.64 3.40 -9.94
N ILE A 120 -5.38 3.84 -10.09
CA ILE A 120 -4.24 3.20 -9.43
C ILE A 120 -4.46 3.16 -7.91
N PHE A 121 -5.06 4.23 -7.35
CA PHE A 121 -5.34 4.32 -5.91
C PHE A 121 -6.46 3.38 -5.45
N ILE A 122 -7.31 2.86 -6.34
CA ILE A 122 -8.33 1.88 -5.98
C ILE A 122 -7.69 0.59 -5.44
N ILE A 123 -6.47 0.25 -5.88
CA ILE A 123 -5.70 -0.88 -5.35
C ILE A 123 -5.52 -0.75 -3.83
N PHE A 124 -5.31 0.46 -3.32
CA PHE A 124 -5.17 0.70 -1.88
C PHE A 124 -6.46 0.40 -1.08
N LYS A 125 -7.64 0.38 -1.72
CA LYS A 125 -8.87 -0.09 -1.07
C LYS A 125 -8.77 -1.58 -0.68
N LEU A 126 -7.98 -2.39 -1.39
CA LEU A 126 -7.74 -3.80 -1.04
C LEU A 126 -7.06 -3.94 0.32
N ILE A 127 -6.22 -2.98 0.72
CA ILE A 127 -5.53 -2.97 2.03
C ILE A 127 -6.54 -3.08 3.17
N ARG A 128 -7.67 -2.36 3.08
CA ARG A 128 -8.72 -2.40 4.08
C ARG A 128 -9.42 -3.77 4.17
N HIS A 129 -9.56 -4.47 3.05
CA HIS A 129 -10.30 -5.73 2.96
C HIS A 129 -9.42 -6.94 3.26
N SER A 130 -8.11 -6.79 3.21
CA SER A 130 -7.16 -7.88 3.47
C SER A 130 -6.63 -7.87 4.90
N ARG A 131 -6.79 -9.01 5.59
CA ARG A 131 -6.22 -9.24 6.92
C ARG A 131 -4.69 -9.27 6.88
N SER A 132 -4.12 -9.77 5.78
CA SER A 132 -2.67 -9.89 5.59
C SER A 132 -2.00 -8.52 5.55
N PHE A 133 -2.54 -7.55 4.82
CA PHE A 133 -2.00 -6.19 4.80
C PHE A 133 -2.02 -5.51 6.18
N ARG A 134 -3.02 -5.83 7.01
CA ARG A 134 -3.07 -5.31 8.39
C ARG A 134 -1.94 -5.88 9.25
N ILE A 135 -1.62 -7.17 9.09
CA ILE A 135 -0.52 -7.81 9.81
C ILE A 135 0.81 -7.22 9.35
N ILE A 136 1.01 -7.03 8.05
CA ILE A 136 2.20 -6.39 7.50
C ILE A 136 2.33 -4.95 8.05
N GLY A 137 1.26 -4.17 8.06
CA GLY A 137 1.26 -2.83 8.63
C GLY A 137 1.64 -2.78 10.12
N MET A 138 1.15 -3.76 10.91
CA MET A 138 1.54 -3.89 12.32
C MET A 138 3.02 -4.29 12.47
N ALA A 139 3.53 -5.17 11.59
CA ALA A 139 4.93 -5.56 11.60
C ALA A 139 5.84 -4.37 11.29
N LEU A 140 5.54 -3.60 10.25
CA LEU A 140 6.27 -2.39 9.89
C LEU A 140 6.23 -1.33 11.01
N ALA A 141 5.06 -1.12 11.61
CA ALA A 141 4.90 -0.16 12.69
C ALA A 141 5.68 -0.54 13.97
N SER A 142 5.84 -1.86 14.23
CA SER A 142 6.55 -2.34 15.44
C SER A 142 8.07 -2.21 15.35
N VAL A 143 8.63 -2.02 14.15
CA VAL A 143 10.08 -1.89 13.90
C VAL A 143 10.41 -0.60 13.16
N ARG A 144 9.58 0.43 13.39
CA ARG A 144 9.71 1.69 12.67
C ARG A 144 11.06 2.38 12.91
N GLU A 145 11.54 2.39 14.15
CA GLU A 145 12.78 3.07 14.53
C GLU A 145 14.00 2.39 13.89
N GLU A 146 14.02 1.07 13.88
CA GLU A 146 15.06 0.27 13.25
C GLU A 146 15.08 0.46 11.73
N LEU A 147 13.90 0.50 11.11
CA LEU A 147 13.77 0.76 9.67
C LEU A 147 14.19 2.19 9.32
N GLU A 148 13.82 3.18 10.13
CA GLU A 148 14.21 4.58 9.92
C GLU A 148 15.74 4.71 9.93
N THR A 149 16.41 4.05 10.88
CA THR A 149 17.87 4.01 10.96
C THR A 149 18.49 3.34 9.73
N ALA A 150 17.99 2.17 9.32
CA ALA A 150 18.50 1.44 8.17
C ALA A 150 18.30 2.21 6.85
N TYR A 151 17.13 2.82 6.63
CA TYR A 151 16.88 3.62 5.43
C TYR A 151 17.67 4.92 5.41
N THR A 152 17.88 5.56 6.57
CA THR A 152 18.75 6.76 6.66
C THR A 152 20.18 6.44 6.28
N ALA A 153 20.74 5.34 6.81
CA ALA A 153 22.08 4.89 6.45
C ALA A 153 22.19 4.56 4.95
N SER A 154 21.19 3.85 4.41
CA SER A 154 21.12 3.53 2.97
C SER A 154 21.07 4.80 2.11
N PHE A 155 20.26 5.78 2.48
CA PHE A 155 20.13 7.05 1.77
C PHE A 155 21.46 7.82 1.73
N ILE A 156 22.14 7.93 2.88
CA ILE A 156 23.44 8.60 2.96
C ILE A 156 24.45 7.87 2.07
N THR A 157 24.49 6.54 2.11
CA THR A 157 25.41 5.75 1.28
C THR A 157 25.12 5.91 -0.21
N ILE A 158 23.86 5.91 -0.62
CA ILE A 158 23.46 6.16 -2.02
C ILE A 158 23.91 7.55 -2.48
N CYS A 159 23.62 8.59 -1.70
CA CYS A 159 24.02 9.96 -2.05
C CYS A 159 25.54 10.10 -2.18
N PHE A 160 26.28 9.53 -1.22
CA PHE A 160 27.75 9.55 -1.25
C PHE A 160 28.30 8.82 -2.48
N SER A 161 27.79 7.64 -2.75
CA SER A 161 28.18 6.81 -3.90
C SER A 161 27.87 7.50 -5.24
N ALA A 162 26.72 8.13 -5.34
CA ALA A 162 26.27 8.87 -6.52
C ALA A 162 27.21 10.04 -6.86
N ILE A 163 27.55 10.83 -5.84
CA ILE A 163 28.46 11.98 -6.00
C ILE A 163 29.85 11.51 -6.43
N LEU A 164 30.38 10.50 -5.74
CA LEU A 164 31.71 9.97 -6.09
C LEU A 164 31.76 9.42 -7.52
N MET A 165 30.76 8.60 -7.89
CA MET A 165 30.68 8.01 -9.23
C MET A 165 30.57 9.09 -10.31
N TYR A 166 29.74 10.10 -10.10
CA TYR A 166 29.62 11.21 -11.03
C TYR A 166 30.97 11.90 -11.26
N TYR A 167 31.71 12.25 -10.19
CA TYR A 167 33.02 12.94 -10.36
C TYR A 167 34.09 12.06 -10.94
N ILE A 168 34.07 10.76 -10.74
CA ILE A 168 35.02 9.81 -11.32
C ILE A 168 34.75 9.61 -12.82
N GLU A 169 33.49 9.47 -13.22
CA GLU A 169 33.13 9.05 -14.58
C GLU A 169 32.82 10.21 -15.52
N ARG A 170 32.44 11.40 -15.03
CA ARG A 170 32.01 12.52 -15.86
C ARG A 170 32.98 12.93 -16.98
N ASN A 171 34.29 12.79 -16.75
CA ASN A 171 35.30 13.16 -17.74
C ASN A 171 35.50 12.08 -18.79
N ALA A 172 35.32 10.80 -18.41
CA ALA A 172 35.48 9.66 -19.30
C ALA A 172 34.19 9.40 -20.14
N GLN A 173 33.04 9.73 -19.61
CA GLN A 173 31.74 9.53 -20.31
C GLN A 173 30.77 10.68 -19.99
N PRO A 174 30.99 11.89 -20.50
CA PRO A 174 30.20 13.08 -20.20
C PRO A 174 28.76 12.99 -20.69
N GLU A 175 28.46 12.17 -21.70
CA GLU A 175 27.12 11.96 -22.23
C GLU A 175 26.29 11.02 -21.40
N VAL A 176 26.91 10.20 -20.52
CA VAL A 176 26.25 9.23 -19.64
C VAL A 176 26.08 9.81 -18.24
N PHE A 177 27.14 10.37 -17.66
CA PHE A 177 27.12 11.05 -16.36
C PHE A 177 27.07 12.56 -16.54
N LYS A 178 25.95 13.09 -17.06
CA LYS A 178 25.75 14.52 -17.34
C LYS A 178 25.67 15.37 -16.08
N ASN A 179 25.06 14.81 -15.05
CA ASN A 179 24.79 15.47 -13.78
C ASN A 179 24.77 14.46 -12.62
N ILE A 180 24.68 14.97 -11.38
CA ILE A 180 24.61 14.12 -10.19
C ILE A 180 23.34 13.23 -10.19
N GLY A 181 22.25 13.65 -10.84
CA GLY A 181 21.04 12.85 -10.98
C GLY A 181 21.29 11.51 -11.69
N ASP A 182 22.14 11.49 -12.72
CA ASP A 182 22.55 10.25 -13.40
C ASP A 182 23.37 9.35 -12.46
N GLY A 183 24.22 9.96 -11.62
CA GLY A 183 24.91 9.25 -10.53
C GLY A 183 23.95 8.66 -9.50
N ILE A 184 22.91 9.41 -9.11
CA ILE A 184 21.87 8.91 -8.18
C ILE A 184 21.11 7.74 -8.81
N TRP A 185 20.72 7.86 -10.06
CA TRP A 185 20.07 6.77 -10.79
C TRP A 185 20.92 5.50 -10.77
N TRP A 186 22.20 5.62 -11.19
CA TRP A 186 23.14 4.51 -11.17
C TRP A 186 23.29 3.90 -9.77
N ALA A 187 23.46 4.75 -8.75
CA ALA A 187 23.63 4.28 -7.37
C ALA A 187 22.40 3.52 -6.88
N ILE A 188 21.19 4.03 -7.12
CA ILE A 188 19.94 3.38 -6.70
C ILE A 188 19.78 2.00 -7.36
N ILE A 189 19.95 1.90 -8.69
CA ILE A 189 19.75 0.63 -9.41
C ILE A 189 20.84 -0.40 -9.05
N THR A 190 22.04 0.05 -8.74
CA THR A 190 23.15 -0.80 -8.29
C THR A 190 22.92 -1.28 -6.87
N PHE A 191 22.55 -0.38 -5.97
CA PHE A 191 22.27 -0.64 -4.57
C PHE A 191 21.05 -1.59 -4.39
N ALA A 192 20.00 -1.38 -5.18
CA ALA A 192 18.83 -2.23 -5.22
C ALA A 192 19.07 -3.57 -5.94
N THR A 193 20.29 -3.83 -6.42
CA THR A 193 20.65 -5.04 -7.19
C THR A 193 19.86 -5.25 -8.48
N VAL A 194 19.32 -4.18 -9.07
CA VAL A 194 18.55 -4.20 -10.33
C VAL A 194 19.49 -4.23 -11.54
N GLY A 195 20.41 -3.26 -11.67
CA GLY A 195 21.45 -3.23 -12.67
C GLY A 195 20.94 -3.26 -14.11
N TYR A 196 20.13 -2.29 -14.54
CA TYR A 196 19.61 -2.23 -15.93
C TYR A 196 20.70 -2.23 -17.01
N GLY A 197 21.93 -1.76 -16.69
CA GLY A 197 23.04 -1.72 -17.64
C GLY A 197 22.99 -0.54 -18.61
N ASP A 198 22.09 0.39 -18.42
CA ASP A 198 21.98 1.65 -19.15
C ASP A 198 23.07 2.65 -18.75
N ILE A 199 23.49 2.65 -17.49
CA ILE A 199 24.57 3.44 -16.91
C ILE A 199 25.49 2.52 -16.10
N TYR A 200 26.80 2.57 -16.38
CA TYR A 200 27.82 1.80 -15.67
C TYR A 200 29.19 2.47 -15.75
N PRO A 201 30.10 2.25 -14.77
CA PRO A 201 31.45 2.83 -14.78
C PRO A 201 32.33 2.16 -15.81
N ILE A 202 33.12 2.97 -16.55
CA ILE A 202 34.11 2.48 -17.51
C ILE A 202 35.53 2.66 -17.01
N THR A 203 35.78 3.65 -16.12
CA THR A 203 37.12 3.91 -15.58
C THR A 203 37.52 2.83 -14.56
N PHE A 204 38.83 2.67 -14.35
CA PHE A 204 39.33 1.72 -13.33
C PHE A 204 38.85 2.08 -11.93
N LEU A 205 38.91 3.37 -11.55
CA LEU A 205 38.45 3.84 -10.24
C LEU A 205 36.93 3.69 -10.08
N GLY A 206 36.15 3.98 -11.12
CA GLY A 206 34.69 3.78 -11.11
C GLY A 206 34.31 2.32 -10.95
N LYS A 207 35.01 1.41 -11.62
CA LYS A 207 34.81 -0.04 -11.46
C LYS A 207 35.15 -0.52 -10.05
N LEU A 208 36.27 -0.04 -9.48
CA LEU A 208 36.64 -0.38 -8.12
C LEU A 208 35.60 0.12 -7.09
N LEU A 209 35.20 1.39 -7.24
CA LEU A 209 34.12 1.96 -6.42
C LEU A 209 32.82 1.17 -6.60
N GLY A 210 32.45 0.79 -7.82
CA GLY A 210 31.30 -0.04 -8.12
C GLY A 210 31.30 -1.38 -7.38
N CYS A 211 32.43 -2.07 -7.35
CA CYS A 211 32.58 -3.32 -6.60
C CYS A 211 32.33 -3.12 -5.09
N ILE A 212 32.89 -2.05 -4.51
CA ILE A 212 32.69 -1.74 -3.08
C ILE A 212 31.22 -1.44 -2.81
N ILE A 213 30.59 -0.62 -3.65
CA ILE A 213 29.18 -0.23 -3.50
C ILE A 213 28.26 -1.43 -3.66
N CYS A 214 28.53 -2.36 -4.58
CA CYS A 214 27.76 -3.60 -4.71
C CYS A 214 27.79 -4.42 -3.42
N LEU A 215 28.96 -4.60 -2.80
CA LEU A 215 29.08 -5.35 -1.54
C LEU A 215 28.33 -4.66 -0.38
N VAL A 216 28.49 -3.35 -0.26
CA VAL A 216 27.77 -2.56 0.76
C VAL A 216 26.29 -2.56 0.48
N GLY A 217 25.87 -2.42 -0.78
CA GLY A 217 24.47 -2.40 -1.20
C GLY A 217 23.72 -3.67 -0.80
N VAL A 218 24.27 -4.84 -1.11
CA VAL A 218 23.69 -6.13 -0.71
C VAL A 218 23.47 -6.20 0.79
N THR A 219 24.45 -5.78 1.58
CA THR A 219 24.35 -5.80 3.06
C THR A 219 23.26 -4.83 3.54
N MET A 220 23.23 -3.62 3.00
CA MET A 220 22.28 -2.59 3.41
C MET A 220 20.82 -2.94 3.05
N VAL A 221 20.60 -3.61 1.92
CA VAL A 221 19.24 -4.10 1.55
C VAL A 221 18.82 -5.28 2.42
N ALA A 222 19.76 -6.14 2.82
CA ALA A 222 19.46 -7.30 3.66
C ALA A 222 18.98 -6.91 5.07
N ILE A 223 19.46 -5.78 5.63
CA ILE A 223 19.10 -5.33 6.99
C ILE A 223 17.58 -5.03 7.11
N PRO A 224 16.96 -4.15 6.32
CA PRO A 224 15.52 -3.92 6.39
C PRO A 224 14.70 -5.19 6.17
N ILE A 225 15.09 -6.04 5.22
CA ILE A 225 14.42 -7.32 4.94
C ILE A 225 14.45 -8.23 6.17
N GLY A 226 15.59 -8.36 6.83
CA GLY A 226 15.73 -9.15 8.05
C GLY A 226 14.89 -8.63 9.21
N ILE A 227 14.87 -7.31 9.43
CA ILE A 227 14.09 -6.65 10.46
C ILE A 227 12.59 -6.88 10.23
N ILE A 228 12.09 -6.65 9.00
CA ILE A 228 10.68 -6.84 8.65
C ILE A 228 10.28 -8.30 8.79
N SER A 229 11.09 -9.23 8.30
CA SER A 229 10.84 -10.68 8.37
C SER A 229 10.73 -11.15 9.81
N SER A 230 11.68 -10.76 10.66
CA SER A 230 11.67 -11.10 12.09
C SER A 230 10.43 -10.57 12.81
N SER A 231 10.09 -9.31 12.57
CA SER A 231 8.89 -8.67 13.14
C SER A 231 7.61 -9.37 12.71
N PHE A 232 7.49 -9.70 11.42
CA PHE A 232 6.32 -10.40 10.88
C PHE A 232 6.15 -11.77 11.54
N ILE A 233 7.22 -12.56 11.63
CA ILE A 233 7.22 -13.89 12.30
C ILE A 233 6.78 -13.76 13.76
N ASN A 234 7.33 -12.79 14.50
CA ASN A 234 6.98 -12.56 15.90
C ASN A 234 5.50 -12.23 16.10
N ILE A 235 4.91 -11.41 15.21
CA ILE A 235 3.48 -11.06 15.28
C ILE A 235 2.59 -12.27 15.00
N VAL A 236 2.95 -13.07 13.99
CA VAL A 236 2.20 -14.28 13.64
C VAL A 236 2.25 -15.29 14.80
N GLN A 237 3.43 -15.55 15.36
CA GLN A 237 3.60 -16.47 16.49
C GLN A 237 2.84 -16.02 17.74
N LYS A 238 2.93 -14.73 18.12
CA LYS A 238 2.16 -14.19 19.25
C LYS A 238 0.66 -14.35 19.07
N LYS A 239 0.17 -14.22 17.85
CA LYS A 239 -1.25 -14.39 17.54
C LYS A 239 -1.65 -15.86 17.69
N GLU A 240 -0.88 -16.79 17.14
CA GLU A 240 -1.16 -18.23 17.28
C GLU A 240 -1.12 -18.67 18.75
N GLN A 241 -0.17 -18.17 19.53
CA GLN A 241 -0.11 -18.44 20.96
C GLN A 241 -1.38 -17.98 21.69
N ARG A 242 -1.84 -16.76 21.45
CA ARG A 242 -3.10 -16.24 22.03
C ARG A 242 -4.30 -17.11 21.64
N GLU A 243 -4.41 -17.48 20.37
CA GLU A 243 -5.51 -18.34 19.91
C GLU A 243 -5.47 -19.74 20.58
N ARG A 244 -4.29 -20.29 20.83
CA ARG A 244 -4.13 -21.57 21.58
C ARG A 244 -4.50 -21.42 23.05
N GLU A 245 -4.08 -20.33 23.70
CA GLU A 245 -4.43 -20.05 25.09
C GLU A 245 -5.93 -19.88 25.28
N ASP A 246 -6.58 -19.12 24.39
CA ASP A 246 -8.04 -18.91 24.43
C ASP A 246 -8.80 -20.22 24.25
N ARG A 247 -8.41 -21.06 23.29
CA ARG A 247 -9.00 -22.40 23.11
C ARG A 247 -8.81 -23.30 24.36
N THR A 248 -7.67 -23.21 25.01
CA THR A 248 -7.39 -23.97 26.22
C THR A 248 -8.23 -23.48 27.39
N ARG A 249 -8.40 -22.15 27.53
CA ARG A 249 -9.28 -21.54 28.53
C ARG A 249 -10.74 -21.92 28.35
N GLU A 250 -11.24 -21.91 27.09
CA GLU A 250 -12.60 -22.35 26.78
C GLU A 250 -12.84 -23.82 27.14
N LYS A 251 -11.88 -24.73 26.77
CA LYS A 251 -11.98 -26.14 27.13
C LYS A 251 -12.02 -26.34 28.64
N ARG A 252 -11.20 -25.65 29.42
CA ARG A 252 -11.19 -25.72 30.88
C ARG A 252 -12.53 -25.24 31.48
N LYS A 253 -13.11 -24.14 30.95
CA LYS A 253 -14.42 -23.65 31.40
C LYS A 253 -15.52 -24.67 31.13
N THR A 254 -15.54 -25.29 29.94
CA THR A 254 -16.54 -26.30 29.56
C THR A 254 -16.42 -27.56 30.41
N GLN A 255 -15.18 -28.02 30.68
CA GLN A 255 -14.94 -29.19 31.56
C GLN A 255 -15.30 -28.90 33.03
N GLY A 256 -14.98 -27.70 33.53
CA GLY A 256 -15.37 -27.28 34.89
C GLY A 256 -16.88 -27.21 35.08
N PHE A 257 -17.60 -26.66 34.06
CA PHE A 257 -19.03 -26.61 34.09
C PHE A 257 -19.71 -28.00 33.99
N GLY A 258 -19.16 -28.90 33.17
CA GLY A 258 -19.63 -30.29 33.08
C GLY A 258 -19.41 -31.06 34.37
N LYS A 259 -18.32 -30.85 35.09
CA LYS A 259 -18.07 -31.48 36.40
C LYS A 259 -19.01 -30.95 37.47
N PHE A 260 -19.30 -29.65 37.48
CA PHE A 260 -20.25 -29.02 38.39
C PHE A 260 -21.68 -29.58 38.21
N LEU A 261 -22.10 -29.91 37.00
CA LEU A 261 -23.42 -30.49 36.70
C LEU A 261 -23.53 -31.98 37.07
N LEU A 262 -22.40 -32.68 37.22
CA LEU A 262 -22.37 -34.12 37.60
C LEU A 262 -22.28 -34.34 39.13
N ASP A 263 -21.82 -33.29 39.85
CA ASP A 263 -21.65 -33.36 41.32
C ASP A 263 -22.91 -32.84 42.08
N HIS A 264 -23.98 -32.44 41.36
CA HIS A 264 -25.29 -32.01 41.88
C HIS A 264 -26.41 -32.70 41.13
#